data_92dc504d3a8122ac21f162b57da309ef
#
_entry.id   92dc504d3a8122ac21f162b57da309ef
#
_cell.length_a   1.000
_cell.length_b   1.000
_cell.length_c   1.000
_cell.angle_alpha   90.00
_cell.angle_beta   90.00
_cell.angle_gamma   90.00
#
_symmetry.space_group_name_H-M   'P 1'
#
loop_
_entity.id
_entity.type
_entity.pdbx_description
1 polymer ?
#
loop_
_entity_poly.entity_id
_entity_poly.type
_entity_poly.pdbx_seq_one_letter_code
_entity_poly.pdbx_strand_id
1 'polypeptide(L)'
;MSSRWNFETPDVPYIKDWFGTRIMYSDIHINDAYKNGFRVFQGTNYRDYTREYGEIVKLISLESSLLCVFEHGIGIVPVNQKALLSTTTGQSIHLYGSGVLQSQVSVVSEDFGSVWQDSIIKTPLGVYGIDTYAKKI
;
A
#
# COMPACT_ATOMS: atom_id res chain seq x y z
N MET A 1 11.28 -31.49 13.92
CA MET A 1 10.75 -30.87 15.13
C MET A 1 9.53 -30.05 14.83
N SER A 2 8.47 -30.26 15.54
CA SER A 2 7.28 -29.44 15.38
C SER A 2 7.54 -28.03 15.89
N SER A 3 7.09 -27.05 15.14
CA SER A 3 7.08 -25.68 15.62
C SER A 3 6.19 -25.56 16.85
N ARG A 4 6.59 -24.74 17.75
CA ARG A 4 5.74 -24.43 18.89
C ARG A 4 4.77 -23.35 18.50
N TRP A 5 3.55 -23.63 18.76
CA TRP A 5 2.45 -22.73 18.53
C TRP A 5 2.16 -21.96 19.80
N ASN A 6 1.77 -20.72 19.63
CA ASN A 6 1.18 -19.98 20.73
C ASN A 6 -0.22 -20.51 20.98
N PHE A 7 -0.36 -21.24 22.05
CA PHE A 7 -1.67 -21.72 22.44
C PHE A 7 -2.40 -20.67 23.25
N GLU A 8 -3.68 -20.59 23.00
CA GLU A 8 -4.54 -19.81 23.87
C GLU A 8 -4.45 -20.33 25.29
N THR A 9 -4.15 -19.44 26.21
CA THR A 9 -4.38 -19.74 27.61
C THR A 9 -5.80 -19.30 27.95
N PRO A 10 -6.59 -20.14 28.63
CA PRO A 10 -7.99 -19.82 28.91
C PRO A 10 -8.21 -18.51 29.66
N ASP A 11 -7.19 -18.09 30.39
CA ASP A 11 -7.27 -16.92 31.26
C ASP A 11 -6.75 -15.62 30.63
N VAL A 12 -6.24 -15.67 29.40
CA VAL A 12 -5.69 -14.50 28.70
C VAL A 12 -6.49 -14.25 27.42
N PRO A 13 -7.32 -13.20 27.38
CA PRO A 13 -8.04 -12.85 26.18
C PRO A 13 -7.07 -12.39 25.08
N TYR A 14 -7.33 -12.76 23.84
CA TYR A 14 -6.62 -12.19 22.71
C TYR A 14 -6.94 -10.73 22.54
N ILE A 15 -5.91 -9.93 22.37
CA ILE A 15 -6.05 -8.54 21.95
C ILE A 15 -5.87 -8.49 20.43
N LYS A 16 -6.89 -8.01 19.76
CA LYS A 16 -6.85 -7.81 18.32
C LYS A 16 -6.68 -6.33 18.02
N ASP A 17 -5.59 -6.00 17.34
CA ASP A 17 -5.38 -4.66 16.85
C ASP A 17 -5.89 -4.52 15.42
N TRP A 18 -6.46 -3.37 15.12
CA TRP A 18 -7.00 -3.06 13.81
C TRP A 18 -6.29 -1.84 13.22
N PHE A 19 -5.69 -2.02 12.05
CA PHE A 19 -4.94 -0.99 11.35
C PHE A 19 -5.56 -0.70 9.98
N GLY A 20 -6.69 -0.03 9.98
CA GLY A 20 -7.50 0.19 8.79
C GLY A 20 -6.86 1.09 7.74
N THR A 21 -5.87 1.90 8.12
CA THR A 21 -5.16 2.82 7.22
C THR A 21 -3.71 2.39 6.97
N ARG A 22 -3.34 1.19 7.33
CA ARG A 22 -1.98 0.68 7.17
C ARG A 22 -1.82 -0.02 5.83
N ILE A 23 -0.77 0.37 5.09
CA ILE A 23 -0.32 -0.34 3.90
C ILE A 23 1.00 -1.01 4.23
N MET A 24 1.07 -2.32 4.04
CA MET A 24 2.29 -3.10 4.16
C MET A 24 2.87 -3.37 2.78
N TYR A 25 4.18 -3.44 2.70
CA TYR A 25 4.90 -3.73 1.46
C TYR A 25 6.00 -4.75 1.69
N SER A 26 6.31 -5.51 0.66
CA SER A 26 7.39 -6.49 0.67
C SER A 26 8.76 -5.83 0.58
N ASP A 27 9.80 -6.60 0.83
CA ASP A 27 11.15 -6.20 0.50
C ASP A 27 11.35 -6.07 -1.01
N ILE A 28 12.43 -5.40 -1.39
CA ILE A 28 12.81 -5.23 -2.79
C ILE A 28 13.30 -6.57 -3.32
N HIS A 29 12.78 -6.94 -4.47
CA HIS A 29 13.26 -8.10 -5.20
C HIS A 29 14.38 -7.70 -6.15
N ILE A 30 15.51 -8.40 -6.07
CA ILE A 30 16.63 -8.26 -6.98
C ILE A 30 16.63 -9.49 -7.88
N ASN A 31 16.67 -9.28 -9.19
CA ASN A 31 16.78 -10.38 -10.15
C ASN A 31 18.05 -11.19 -9.87
N ASP A 32 17.96 -12.49 -10.03
CA ASP A 32 19.02 -13.46 -9.75
C ASP A 32 19.44 -13.58 -8.28
N ALA A 33 18.73 -12.92 -7.37
CA ALA A 33 18.96 -13.09 -5.94
C ALA A 33 18.41 -14.45 -5.46
N TYR A 34 19.12 -15.05 -4.51
CA TYR A 34 18.71 -16.33 -3.92
C TYR A 34 17.34 -16.26 -3.23
N LYS A 35 17.04 -15.13 -2.59
CA LYS A 35 15.76 -14.90 -1.93
C LYS A 35 14.85 -14.03 -2.80
N ASN A 36 13.61 -14.45 -2.91
CA ASN A 36 12.58 -13.62 -3.51
C ASN A 36 12.10 -12.58 -2.49
N GLY A 37 12.52 -11.32 -2.66
CA GLY A 37 12.14 -10.23 -1.78
C GLY A 37 10.63 -9.98 -1.71
N PHE A 38 9.88 -10.30 -2.75
CA PHE A 38 8.42 -10.15 -2.76
C PHE A 38 7.69 -11.06 -1.75
N ARG A 39 8.38 -12.04 -1.22
CA ARG A 39 7.83 -12.93 -0.19
C ARG A 39 8.17 -12.52 1.24
N VAL A 40 8.98 -11.47 1.39
CA VAL A 40 9.46 -11.03 2.69
C VAL A 40 8.75 -9.74 3.09
N PHE A 41 7.99 -9.78 4.18
CA PHE A 41 7.34 -8.64 4.78
C PHE A 41 7.94 -8.44 6.17
N GLN A 42 8.87 -7.51 6.28
CA GLN A 42 9.46 -7.18 7.56
C GLN A 42 8.48 -6.38 8.41
N GLY A 43 8.61 -6.48 9.72
CA GLY A 43 7.72 -5.79 10.65
C GLY A 43 7.76 -4.26 10.58
N THR A 44 8.80 -3.71 9.96
CA THR A 44 8.97 -2.26 9.74
C THR A 44 8.52 -1.81 8.35
N ASN A 45 8.16 -2.75 7.47
CA ASN A 45 7.77 -2.45 6.08
C ASN A 45 6.30 -2.08 6.00
N TYR A 46 5.94 -0.97 6.59
CA TYR A 46 4.58 -0.45 6.52
C TYR A 46 4.56 1.07 6.57
N ARG A 47 3.44 1.64 6.15
CA ARG A 47 3.10 3.05 6.33
C ARG A 47 1.67 3.17 6.82
N ASP A 48 1.47 4.01 7.81
CA ASP A 48 0.16 4.38 8.31
C ASP A 48 -0.23 5.74 7.74
N TYR A 49 -1.43 5.83 7.22
CA TYR A 49 -1.96 7.06 6.65
C TYR A 49 -3.03 7.67 7.56
N THR A 50 -3.49 8.85 7.18
CA THR A 50 -4.52 9.56 7.94
C THR A 50 -5.80 8.74 8.07
N ARG A 51 -6.45 8.83 9.22
CA ARG A 51 -7.76 8.22 9.48
C ARG A 51 -8.92 9.17 9.18
N GLU A 52 -8.63 10.34 8.70
CA GLU A 52 -9.61 11.39 8.44
C GLU A 52 -10.68 10.96 7.44
N TYR A 53 -10.30 10.13 6.48
CA TYR A 53 -11.18 9.64 5.41
C TYR A 53 -11.73 8.23 5.65
N GLY A 54 -11.56 7.71 6.84
CA GLY A 54 -11.94 6.34 7.18
C GLY A 54 -10.87 5.31 6.80
N GLU A 55 -11.26 4.07 6.67
CA GLU A 55 -10.35 2.97 6.37
C GLU A 55 -10.07 2.87 4.87
N ILE A 56 -8.95 2.24 4.54
CA ILE A 56 -8.61 1.93 3.15
C ILE A 56 -9.46 0.75 2.70
N VAL A 57 -10.24 0.97 1.64
CA VAL A 57 -11.13 -0.04 1.07
C VAL A 57 -10.44 -0.79 -0.07
N LYS A 58 -9.72 -0.07 -0.93
CA LYS A 58 -9.03 -0.66 -2.07
C LYS A 58 -7.77 0.10 -2.46
N LEU A 59 -6.79 -0.66 -2.93
CA LEU A 59 -5.57 -0.15 -3.51
C LEU A 59 -5.53 -0.49 -5.00
N ILE A 60 -5.20 0.49 -5.83
CA ILE A 60 -5.11 0.32 -7.27
C ILE A 60 -3.77 0.84 -7.74
N SER A 61 -3.05 -0.01 -8.46
CA SER A 61 -1.76 0.36 -9.03
C SER A 61 -1.95 1.28 -10.22
N LEU A 62 -1.32 2.44 -10.16
CA LEU A 62 -1.06 3.34 -11.28
C LEU A 62 0.39 3.17 -11.74
N GLU A 63 0.80 3.85 -12.80
CA GLU A 63 2.14 3.66 -13.38
C GLU A 63 3.28 3.88 -12.38
N SER A 64 3.25 4.98 -11.65
CA SER A 64 4.28 5.35 -10.67
C SER A 64 3.74 5.62 -9.28
N SER A 65 2.48 5.33 -9.06
CA SER A 65 1.77 5.68 -7.84
C SER A 65 0.76 4.61 -7.46
N LEU A 66 0.30 4.69 -6.25
CA LEU A 66 -0.74 3.82 -5.72
C LEU A 66 -1.98 4.66 -5.41
N LEU A 67 -3.08 4.35 -6.06
CA LEU A 67 -4.36 4.97 -5.76
C LEU A 67 -4.97 4.27 -4.54
N CYS A 68 -5.24 5.04 -3.51
CA CYS A 68 -5.89 4.57 -2.30
C CYS A 68 -7.32 5.07 -2.26
N VAL A 69 -8.25 4.15 -2.21
CA VAL A 69 -9.66 4.49 -2.02
C VAL A 69 -10.01 4.26 -0.56
N PHE A 70 -10.41 5.33 0.11
CA PHE A 70 -10.90 5.32 1.48
C PHE A 70 -12.44 5.28 1.48
N GLU A 71 -13.02 5.09 2.64
CA GLU A 71 -14.49 5.12 2.79
C GLU A 71 -15.09 6.47 2.38
N HIS A 72 -14.38 7.57 2.65
CA HIS A 72 -14.86 8.93 2.42
C HIS A 72 -13.90 9.80 1.63
N GLY A 73 -12.89 9.20 0.99
CA GLY A 73 -11.90 9.96 0.26
C GLY A 73 -11.16 9.14 -0.78
N ILE A 74 -10.46 9.81 -1.65
CA ILE A 74 -9.58 9.20 -2.65
C ILE A 74 -8.25 9.93 -2.61
N GLY A 75 -7.17 9.18 -2.52
CA GLY A 75 -5.84 9.74 -2.49
C GLY A 75 -4.83 8.97 -3.34
N ILE A 76 -3.74 9.61 -3.66
CA ILE A 76 -2.63 9.01 -4.39
C ILE A 76 -1.40 8.98 -3.48
N VAL A 77 -0.78 7.82 -3.38
CA VAL A 77 0.50 7.63 -2.70
C VAL A 77 1.58 7.42 -3.75
N PRO A 78 2.50 8.36 -3.91
CA PRO A 78 3.65 8.16 -4.79
C PRO A 78 4.53 7.03 -4.28
N VAL A 79 5.07 6.25 -5.19
CA VAL A 79 6.02 5.18 -4.89
C VAL A 79 7.41 5.62 -5.31
N ASN A 80 8.32 5.70 -4.35
CA ASN A 80 9.72 6.00 -4.63
C ASN A 80 10.43 4.73 -5.12
N GLN A 81 10.40 4.52 -6.41
CA GLN A 81 11.09 3.39 -7.01
C GLN A 81 12.61 3.54 -6.91
N LYS A 82 13.30 2.46 -6.59
CA LYS A 82 14.75 2.43 -6.74
C LYS A 82 15.10 2.25 -8.20
N ALA A 83 15.95 3.11 -8.68
CA ALA A 83 16.49 3.05 -10.03
C ALA A 83 18.01 3.18 -10.01
N LEU A 84 18.68 2.46 -10.91
CA LEU A 84 20.11 2.62 -11.15
C LEU A 84 20.28 3.73 -12.17
N LEU A 85 20.95 4.79 -11.77
CA LEU A 85 21.34 5.88 -12.67
C LEU A 85 22.81 5.69 -13.05
N SER A 86 23.05 5.51 -14.33
CA SER A 86 24.41 5.60 -14.87
C SER A 86 24.72 7.05 -15.23
N THR A 87 25.88 7.51 -14.83
CA THR A 87 26.35 8.82 -15.28
C THR A 87 26.78 8.75 -16.75
N THR A 88 26.69 9.89 -17.44
CA THR A 88 27.10 9.98 -18.85
C THR A 88 28.57 9.61 -19.09
N THR A 89 29.40 9.65 -18.05
CA THR A 89 30.78 9.22 -18.10
C THR A 89 30.95 7.69 -17.94
N GLY A 90 29.87 6.96 -17.66
CA GLY A 90 29.87 5.50 -17.56
C GLY A 90 30.66 4.92 -16.39
N GLN A 91 31.21 5.72 -15.51
CA GLN A 91 32.13 5.27 -14.47
C GLN A 91 31.49 5.08 -13.09
N SER A 92 30.32 5.63 -12.85
CA SER A 92 29.62 5.46 -11.59
C SER A 92 28.15 5.15 -11.79
N ILE A 93 27.64 4.23 -10.99
CA ILE A 93 26.23 3.86 -10.95
C ILE A 93 25.68 4.32 -9.62
N HIS A 94 24.66 5.16 -9.66
CA HIS A 94 23.99 5.65 -8.47
C HIS A 94 22.63 5.00 -8.31
N LEU A 95 22.33 4.56 -7.09
CA LEU A 95 21.01 4.08 -6.74
C LEU A 95 20.13 5.26 -6.37
N TYR A 96 19.06 5.43 -7.14
CA TYR A 96 18.10 6.52 -6.96
C TYR A 96 16.80 6.01 -6.33
N GLY A 97 16.22 6.81 -5.44
CA GLY A 97 14.98 6.49 -4.77
C GLY A 97 15.14 5.59 -3.55
N SER A 98 14.15 5.59 -2.69
CA SER A 98 14.15 4.81 -1.44
C SER A 98 13.56 3.41 -1.58
N GLY A 99 12.80 3.15 -2.64
CA GLY A 99 12.08 1.89 -2.86
C GLY A 99 10.90 1.67 -1.92
N VAL A 100 10.42 2.71 -1.26
CA VAL A 100 9.33 2.64 -0.30
C VAL A 100 8.21 3.62 -0.65
N LEU A 101 7.05 3.40 -0.05
CA LEU A 101 5.92 4.32 -0.15
C LEU A 101 6.23 5.63 0.57
N GLN A 102 5.75 6.73 0.05
CA GLN A 102 5.81 7.99 0.77
C GLN A 102 4.92 7.99 2.00
N SER A 103 5.32 8.77 2.99
CA SER A 103 4.61 8.85 4.27
C SER A 103 3.30 9.63 4.21
N GLN A 104 3.11 10.43 3.16
CA GLN A 104 1.91 11.25 3.00
C GLN A 104 1.14 10.85 1.75
N VAL A 105 -0.18 10.92 1.85
CA VAL A 105 -1.08 10.72 0.74
C VAL A 105 -1.47 12.07 0.14
N SER A 106 -1.41 12.19 -1.18
CA SER A 106 -1.95 13.34 -1.89
C SER A 106 -3.43 13.12 -2.12
N VAL A 107 -4.26 13.88 -1.43
CA VAL A 107 -5.71 13.73 -1.52
C VAL A 107 -6.22 14.28 -2.84
N VAL A 108 -6.93 13.45 -3.59
CA VAL A 108 -7.57 13.83 -4.86
C VAL A 108 -8.99 14.33 -4.60
N SER A 109 -9.70 13.67 -3.71
CA SER A 109 -11.05 14.05 -3.33
C SER A 109 -11.29 13.75 -1.86
N GLU A 110 -11.89 14.69 -1.18
CA GLU A 110 -12.30 14.59 0.23
C GLU A 110 -13.77 14.22 0.39
N ASP A 111 -14.54 14.32 -0.68
CA ASP A 111 -15.99 14.17 -0.64
C ASP A 111 -16.47 12.81 -1.17
N PHE A 112 -15.61 12.08 -1.85
CA PHE A 112 -15.97 10.83 -2.52
C PHE A 112 -15.07 9.71 -2.08
N GLY A 113 -15.67 8.60 -1.77
CA GLY A 113 -15.00 7.35 -1.47
C GLY A 113 -15.87 6.17 -1.85
N SER A 114 -15.56 5.01 -1.35
CA SER A 114 -16.41 3.83 -1.52
C SER A 114 -16.24 2.89 -0.35
N VAL A 115 -17.33 2.32 0.10
CA VAL A 115 -17.34 1.28 1.13
C VAL A 115 -17.26 -0.11 0.50
N TRP A 116 -17.64 -0.20 -0.79
CA TRP A 116 -17.72 -1.48 -1.49
C TRP A 116 -16.50 -1.71 -2.37
N GLN A 117 -15.62 -2.58 -1.92
CA GLN A 117 -14.39 -2.93 -2.63
C GLN A 117 -14.64 -3.43 -4.05
N ASP A 118 -15.68 -4.22 -4.24
CA ASP A 118 -15.98 -4.85 -5.53
C ASP A 118 -16.61 -3.90 -6.54
N SER A 119 -17.10 -2.75 -6.08
CA SER A 119 -17.63 -1.71 -6.98
C SER A 119 -16.57 -0.90 -7.70
N ILE A 120 -15.31 -1.02 -7.26
CA ILE A 120 -14.21 -0.22 -7.79
C ILE A 120 -13.47 -1.00 -8.85
N ILE A 121 -13.48 -0.50 -10.07
CA ILE A 121 -12.89 -1.16 -11.25
C ILE A 121 -11.92 -0.22 -11.94
N LYS A 122 -10.74 -0.75 -12.27
CA LYS A 122 -9.76 -0.06 -13.10
C LYS A 122 -9.96 -0.46 -14.56
N THR A 123 -10.10 0.54 -15.41
CA THR A 123 -10.15 0.38 -16.88
C THR A 123 -9.00 1.15 -17.52
N PRO A 124 -8.69 0.93 -18.82
CA PRO A 124 -7.69 1.72 -19.52
C PRO A 124 -8.02 3.22 -19.59
N LEU A 125 -9.29 3.58 -19.48
CA LEU A 125 -9.76 4.96 -19.51
C LEU A 125 -9.78 5.64 -18.14
N GLY A 126 -9.80 4.86 -17.04
CA GLY A 126 -9.86 5.42 -15.71
C GLY A 126 -10.30 4.41 -14.66
N VAL A 127 -10.54 4.91 -13.48
CA VAL A 127 -11.05 4.13 -12.34
C VAL A 127 -12.48 4.55 -12.08
N TYR A 128 -13.37 3.57 -11.97
CA TYR A 128 -14.78 3.77 -11.70
C TYR A 128 -15.16 3.08 -10.39
N GLY A 129 -16.02 3.72 -9.64
CA GLY A 129 -16.51 3.18 -8.37
C GLY A 129 -17.85 3.79 -8.00
N ILE A 130 -18.54 3.19 -7.05
CA ILE A 130 -19.82 3.67 -6.57
C ILE A 130 -19.66 4.16 -5.14
N ASP A 131 -20.04 5.39 -4.91
CA ASP A 131 -20.17 5.97 -3.58
C ASP A 131 -21.64 5.95 -3.15
N THR A 132 -21.95 5.07 -2.22
CA THR A 132 -23.33 4.90 -1.73
C THR A 132 -23.75 6.00 -0.80
N TYR A 133 -22.85 6.63 -0.08
CA TYR A 133 -23.15 7.75 0.82
C TYR A 133 -23.44 9.02 0.03
N ALA A 134 -22.61 9.33 -0.94
CA ALA A 134 -22.80 10.49 -1.81
C ALA A 134 -23.80 10.22 -2.95
N LYS A 135 -24.21 8.96 -3.14
CA LYS A 135 -25.08 8.52 -4.27
C LYS A 135 -24.55 8.93 -5.63
N LYS A 136 -23.26 8.72 -5.83
CA LYS A 136 -22.52 9.11 -7.05
C LYS A 136 -21.69 7.94 -7.57
N ILE A 137 -21.35 8.03 -8.85
CA ILE A 137 -20.46 7.09 -9.54
C ILE A 137 -19.19 7.83 -9.94
#